data_06e573554eaac104ece72d225a275a37
#
_entry.id   06e573554eaac104ece72d225a275a37
#
_cell.length_a   1.000
_cell.length_b   1.000
_cell.length_c   1.000
_cell.angle_alpha   90.00
_cell.angle_beta   90.00
_cell.angle_gamma   90.00
#
_symmetry.space_group_name_H-M   'P 1'
#
loop_
_entity.id
_entity.type
_entity.pdbx_description
1 polymer ?
#
loop_
_entity_poly.entity_id
_entity_poly.type
_entity_poly.pdbx_seq_one_letter_code
_entity_poly.pdbx_strand_id
1 'polypeptide(L)'
;MTRNKEYWIARALQRENEAYLRGVGLTAKMFQEYDRAAKAIRRDIGDFYSKYAGKYGLTYDQAVRLLTRKEFQEWKATLGEYITRIAAEPDPRVKALLTAQLDALSTNSRISRLEALLGQIDLKLNELWETGVSQMKAEFGETFREGYYKKVYDIQSRAGFIHEFAKLDESVVENVLSYPWSGAMFSDRLWRNKQALLFHVRETITQGVMQGKSVATMSKELSAKMGQSYKAAERLIRTETTHFHSEADKAAYNAAGVDQYEYIATHDTLTCETCAALDGKHFKLKDAQAGVNYPPMHPNDRCTTVEYDPDDALDWYNSGHPMPENMTYEDWYRQQVDAHGPGYVEKERQKSYNQGKDAEQFGRYSERLGADAPADLDAFQEMKYTDPDAWSDLKSFYSYKGRVPEATRADFDLYKKIKGTGIFGTIRVPPESIDAASLWLNAGHVADHGHSATEAEARSFIENAIFSLKRKHWTGAVFTNYYSTEGAAYVLNADNEIRTAFKRDQFKGAVKGVMEVIENGK
;
A
#
# COMPACT_ATOMS: atom_id res chain seq x y z
N MET A 1 -9.53 -45.96 -14.97
CA MET A 1 -9.87 -45.46 -13.63
C MET A 1 -10.40 -44.04 -13.83
N THR A 2 -11.70 -43.87 -13.78
CA THR A 2 -12.34 -42.53 -13.79
C THR A 2 -11.91 -41.81 -12.52
N ARG A 3 -11.21 -40.70 -12.66
CA ARG A 3 -10.79 -39.88 -11.54
C ARG A 3 -12.04 -39.18 -11.02
N ASN A 4 -12.17 -39.05 -9.67
CA ASN A 4 -13.37 -38.46 -9.04
C ASN A 4 -13.50 -36.97 -9.30
N LYS A 5 -14.66 -36.40 -9.01
CA LYS A 5 -15.00 -34.98 -9.16
C LYS A 5 -13.99 -34.05 -8.42
N GLU A 6 -13.56 -34.44 -7.21
CA GLU A 6 -12.58 -33.67 -6.41
C GLU A 6 -11.25 -33.50 -7.15
N TYR A 7 -10.80 -34.50 -7.87
CA TYR A 7 -9.59 -34.39 -8.69
C TYR A 7 -9.73 -33.32 -9.77
N TRP A 8 -10.88 -33.25 -10.45
CA TRP A 8 -11.10 -32.30 -11.54
C TRP A 8 -11.27 -30.87 -11.02
N ILE A 9 -11.92 -30.69 -9.86
CA ILE A 9 -11.98 -29.40 -9.16
C ILE A 9 -10.57 -28.96 -8.76
N ALA A 10 -9.79 -29.82 -8.11
CA ALA A 10 -8.40 -29.52 -7.74
C ALA A 10 -7.54 -29.17 -8.97
N ARG A 11 -7.79 -29.87 -10.09
CA ARG A 11 -7.13 -29.61 -11.37
C ARG A 11 -7.49 -28.25 -11.95
N ALA A 12 -8.77 -27.87 -11.92
CA ALA A 12 -9.24 -26.55 -12.37
C ALA A 12 -8.64 -25.43 -11.52
N LEU A 13 -8.62 -25.58 -10.18
CA LEU A 13 -7.97 -24.63 -9.27
C LEU A 13 -6.46 -24.54 -9.52
N GLN A 14 -5.80 -25.66 -9.82
CA GLN A 14 -4.38 -25.65 -10.21
C GLN A 14 -4.16 -24.84 -11.51
N ARG A 15 -5.01 -25.02 -12.51
CA ARG A 15 -4.91 -24.28 -13.79
C ARG A 15 -5.13 -22.78 -13.60
N GLU A 16 -6.11 -22.39 -12.79
CA GLU A 16 -6.33 -21.00 -12.42
C GLU A 16 -5.10 -20.43 -11.69
N ASN A 17 -4.55 -21.16 -10.72
CA ASN A 17 -3.35 -20.71 -10.01
C ASN A 17 -2.14 -20.57 -10.94
N GLU A 18 -1.95 -21.45 -11.93
CA GLU A 18 -0.92 -21.29 -12.97
C GLU A 18 -1.12 -20.00 -13.76
N ALA A 19 -2.35 -19.68 -14.16
CA ALA A 19 -2.69 -18.43 -14.83
C ALA A 19 -2.46 -17.20 -13.89
N TYR A 20 -2.88 -17.28 -12.63
CA TYR A 20 -2.62 -16.27 -11.63
C TYR A 20 -1.11 -15.97 -11.47
N LEU A 21 -0.28 -17.00 -11.38
CA LEU A 21 1.17 -16.85 -11.27
C LEU A 21 1.80 -16.21 -12.51
N ARG A 22 1.26 -16.44 -13.71
CA ARG A 22 1.64 -15.70 -14.92
C ARG A 22 1.32 -14.21 -14.77
N GLY A 23 0.13 -13.88 -14.28
CA GLY A 23 -0.27 -12.51 -13.96
C GLY A 23 0.68 -11.85 -12.95
N VAL A 24 1.09 -12.57 -11.91
CA VAL A 24 2.10 -12.10 -10.94
C VAL A 24 3.44 -11.83 -11.63
N GLY A 25 3.88 -12.72 -12.52
CA GLY A 25 5.10 -12.52 -13.31
C GLY A 25 5.03 -11.26 -14.19
N LEU A 26 3.91 -11.04 -14.87
CA LEU A 26 3.66 -9.83 -15.67
C LEU A 26 3.62 -8.58 -14.78
N THR A 27 3.01 -8.66 -13.60
CA THR A 27 2.98 -7.58 -12.62
C THR A 27 4.39 -7.17 -12.19
N ALA A 28 5.28 -8.15 -11.95
CA ALA A 28 6.68 -7.88 -11.60
C ALA A 28 7.44 -7.18 -12.74
N LYS A 29 7.24 -7.61 -14.00
CA LYS A 29 7.80 -6.93 -15.18
C LYS A 29 7.29 -5.48 -15.26
N MET A 30 5.99 -5.28 -15.08
CA MET A 30 5.37 -3.95 -15.09
C MET A 30 5.94 -3.05 -13.99
N PHE A 31 6.17 -3.57 -12.79
CA PHE A 31 6.83 -2.82 -11.71
C PHE A 31 8.20 -2.28 -12.12
N GLN A 32 9.00 -3.11 -12.80
CA GLN A 32 10.32 -2.68 -13.28
C GLN A 32 10.22 -1.53 -14.30
N GLU A 33 9.21 -1.56 -15.19
CA GLU A 33 8.98 -0.48 -16.14
C GLU A 33 8.55 0.82 -15.45
N TYR A 34 7.65 0.75 -14.46
CA TYR A 34 7.26 1.91 -13.66
C TYR A 34 8.44 2.50 -12.86
N ASP A 35 9.28 1.66 -12.28
CA ASP A 35 10.49 2.11 -11.56
C ASP A 35 11.50 2.77 -12.51
N ARG A 36 11.70 2.18 -13.71
CA ARG A 36 12.55 2.74 -14.76
C ARG A 36 12.05 4.13 -15.19
N ALA A 37 10.77 4.26 -15.49
CA ALA A 37 10.14 5.52 -15.86
C ALA A 37 10.27 6.55 -14.74
N ALA A 38 10.01 6.16 -13.48
CA ALA A 38 10.12 7.04 -12.32
C ALA A 38 11.57 7.56 -12.12
N LYS A 39 12.58 6.69 -12.29
CA LYS A 39 14.00 7.08 -12.22
C LYS A 39 14.39 8.04 -13.35
N ALA A 40 13.90 7.79 -14.56
CA ALA A 40 14.17 8.66 -15.71
C ALA A 40 13.54 10.04 -15.53
N ILE A 41 12.26 10.11 -15.12
CA ILE A 41 11.57 11.38 -14.87
C ILE A 41 12.25 12.17 -13.74
N ARG A 42 12.66 11.50 -12.64
CA ARG A 42 13.40 12.17 -11.56
C ARG A 42 14.72 12.76 -12.03
N ARG A 43 15.42 12.08 -12.94
CA ARG A 43 16.65 12.60 -13.57
C ARG A 43 16.36 13.85 -14.38
N ASP A 44 15.32 13.84 -15.24
CA ASP A 44 14.94 14.99 -16.05
C ASP A 44 14.60 16.21 -15.20
N ILE A 45 13.88 16.01 -14.08
CA ILE A 45 13.58 17.08 -13.11
C ILE A 45 14.89 17.60 -12.48
N GLY A 46 15.79 16.71 -12.07
CA GLY A 46 17.09 17.07 -11.51
C GLY A 46 17.95 17.85 -12.48
N ASP A 47 18.04 17.40 -13.73
CA ASP A 47 18.79 18.06 -14.80
C ASP A 47 18.20 19.44 -15.14
N PHE A 48 16.87 19.54 -15.19
CA PHE A 48 16.16 20.80 -15.38
C PHE A 48 16.51 21.81 -14.28
N TYR A 49 16.42 21.40 -13.01
CA TYR A 49 16.77 22.27 -11.89
C TYR A 49 18.26 22.61 -11.87
N SER A 50 19.16 21.66 -12.12
CA SER A 50 20.60 21.92 -12.18
C SER A 50 20.97 22.90 -13.27
N LYS A 51 20.31 22.82 -14.43
CA LYS A 51 20.55 23.71 -15.58
C LYS A 51 20.06 25.14 -15.36
N TYR A 52 18.96 25.31 -14.61
CA TYR A 52 18.29 26.61 -14.47
C TYR A 52 18.28 27.16 -13.04
N ALA A 53 18.71 26.40 -12.06
CA ALA A 53 18.60 26.77 -10.64
C ALA A 53 19.79 27.57 -10.14
N GLY A 54 20.65 28.10 -10.83
CA GLY A 54 21.76 28.92 -10.33
C GLY A 54 22.04 28.74 -8.82
N LYS A 55 22.80 29.64 -8.22
CA LYS A 55 23.20 29.57 -6.81
C LYS A 55 22.03 29.67 -5.79
N TYR A 56 20.82 30.03 -6.24
CA TYR A 56 19.66 30.35 -5.38
C TYR A 56 18.36 29.59 -5.70
N GLY A 57 18.40 28.55 -6.54
CA GLY A 57 17.23 27.79 -6.95
C GLY A 57 16.48 28.41 -8.14
N LEU A 58 15.69 27.55 -8.82
CA LEU A 58 14.87 27.95 -9.96
C LEU A 58 13.61 28.68 -9.47
N THR A 59 13.36 29.87 -10.02
CA THR A 59 12.09 30.57 -9.81
C THR A 59 11.07 30.19 -10.89
N TYR A 60 9.78 30.38 -10.61
CA TYR A 60 8.72 30.15 -11.58
C TYR A 60 8.94 30.98 -12.86
N ASP A 61 9.31 32.26 -12.72
CA ASP A 61 9.59 33.13 -13.87
C ASP A 61 10.73 32.59 -14.76
N GLN A 62 11.74 31.97 -14.16
CA GLN A 62 12.81 31.33 -14.92
C GLN A 62 12.33 30.07 -15.64
N ALA A 63 11.43 29.30 -15.05
CA ALA A 63 10.85 28.11 -15.65
C ALA A 63 9.93 28.41 -16.83
N VAL A 64 9.19 29.53 -16.78
CA VAL A 64 8.28 29.93 -17.88
C VAL A 64 8.95 30.76 -18.99
N ARG A 65 10.25 31.07 -18.86
CA ARG A 65 10.98 31.73 -19.96
C ARG A 65 11.00 30.86 -21.21
N LEU A 66 10.87 31.51 -22.37
CA LEU A 66 10.94 30.84 -23.65
C LEU A 66 12.29 30.17 -23.88
N LEU A 67 12.29 29.08 -24.64
CA LEU A 67 13.48 28.36 -25.03
C LEU A 67 14.43 29.28 -25.85
N THR A 68 15.71 29.15 -25.59
CA THR A 68 16.76 29.68 -26.48
C THR A 68 16.79 28.88 -27.80
N ARG A 69 17.45 29.41 -28.82
CA ARG A 69 17.58 28.72 -30.12
C ARG A 69 18.18 27.31 -29.98
N LYS A 70 19.14 27.11 -29.08
CA LYS A 70 19.75 25.80 -28.81
C LYS A 70 18.76 24.84 -28.14
N GLU A 71 18.09 25.31 -27.10
CA GLU A 71 17.08 24.53 -26.38
C GLU A 71 15.89 24.16 -27.28
N PHE A 72 15.54 25.04 -28.21
CA PHE A 72 14.50 24.76 -29.21
C PHE A 72 14.89 23.66 -30.20
N GLN A 73 16.19 23.55 -30.54
CA GLN A 73 16.65 22.42 -31.33
C GLN A 73 16.60 21.09 -30.57
N GLU A 74 16.96 21.10 -29.27
CA GLU A 74 16.80 19.93 -28.38
C GLU A 74 15.30 19.52 -28.28
N TRP A 75 14.39 20.48 -28.17
CA TRP A 75 12.94 20.24 -28.21
C TRP A 75 12.45 19.60 -29.51
N LYS A 76 12.95 20.08 -30.65
CA LYS A 76 12.66 19.47 -31.97
C LYS A 76 13.12 18.02 -32.05
N ALA A 77 14.24 17.67 -31.44
CA ALA A 77 14.68 16.28 -31.38
C ALA A 77 13.66 15.42 -30.59
N THR A 78 13.16 15.92 -29.48
CA THR A 78 12.10 15.24 -28.71
C THR A 78 10.82 15.01 -29.55
N LEU A 79 10.38 16.00 -30.34
CA LEU A 79 9.27 15.82 -31.28
C LEU A 79 9.60 14.80 -32.37
N GLY A 80 10.87 14.72 -32.81
CA GLY A 80 11.35 13.73 -33.76
C GLY A 80 11.23 12.29 -33.24
N GLU A 81 11.46 12.08 -31.96
CA GLU A 81 11.24 10.79 -31.31
C GLU A 81 9.77 10.37 -31.33
N TYR A 82 8.82 11.30 -31.09
CA TYR A 82 7.37 11.04 -31.26
C TYR A 82 7.04 10.60 -32.69
N ILE A 83 7.55 11.31 -33.69
CA ILE A 83 7.32 10.99 -35.11
C ILE A 83 7.83 9.57 -35.42
N THR A 84 9.00 9.21 -34.95
CA THR A 84 9.59 7.89 -35.15
C THR A 84 8.73 6.79 -34.54
N ARG A 85 8.22 7.00 -33.33
CA ARG A 85 7.33 6.05 -32.65
C ARG A 85 6.01 5.90 -33.37
N ILE A 86 5.35 7.02 -33.75
CA ILE A 86 4.11 7.00 -34.52
C ILE A 86 4.28 6.22 -35.83
N ALA A 87 5.44 6.36 -36.50
CA ALA A 87 5.72 5.63 -37.73
C ALA A 87 5.86 4.12 -37.50
N ALA A 88 6.43 3.71 -36.37
CA ALA A 88 6.65 2.32 -36.00
C ALA A 88 5.43 1.64 -35.37
N GLU A 89 4.41 2.41 -34.93
CA GLU A 89 3.24 1.89 -34.22
C GLU A 89 2.28 1.17 -35.18
N PRO A 90 2.03 -0.14 -35.01
CA PRO A 90 1.15 -0.92 -35.88
C PRO A 90 -0.36 -0.75 -35.53
N ASP A 91 -0.72 -0.42 -34.27
CA ASP A 91 -2.11 -0.26 -33.87
C ASP A 91 -2.64 1.13 -34.32
N PRO A 92 -3.66 1.19 -35.22
CA PRO A 92 -4.17 2.47 -35.71
C PRO A 92 -4.73 3.37 -34.62
N ARG A 93 -5.26 2.82 -33.52
CA ARG A 93 -5.83 3.60 -32.40
C ARG A 93 -4.74 4.20 -31.57
N VAL A 94 -3.69 3.42 -31.26
CA VAL A 94 -2.50 3.89 -30.55
C VAL A 94 -1.82 4.98 -31.38
N LYS A 95 -1.67 4.74 -32.66
CA LYS A 95 -1.11 5.72 -33.63
C LYS A 95 -1.90 7.02 -33.63
N ALA A 96 -3.23 6.97 -33.65
CA ALA A 96 -4.08 8.16 -33.59
C ALA A 96 -3.92 8.94 -32.27
N LEU A 97 -3.80 8.23 -31.14
CA LEU A 97 -3.59 8.85 -29.82
C LEU A 97 -2.24 9.54 -29.72
N LEU A 98 -1.16 8.88 -30.17
CA LEU A 98 0.19 9.47 -30.20
C LEU A 98 0.26 10.66 -31.16
N THR A 99 -0.43 10.61 -32.30
CA THR A 99 -0.50 11.72 -33.26
C THR A 99 -1.21 12.92 -32.64
N ALA A 100 -2.34 12.72 -31.96
CA ALA A 100 -3.06 13.81 -31.29
C ALA A 100 -2.21 14.48 -30.20
N GLN A 101 -1.38 13.71 -29.48
CA GLN A 101 -0.42 14.26 -28.52
C GLN A 101 0.69 15.06 -29.19
N LEU A 102 1.28 14.54 -30.26
CA LEU A 102 2.29 15.26 -31.03
C LEU A 102 1.75 16.59 -31.55
N ASP A 103 0.54 16.59 -32.07
CA ASP A 103 -0.13 17.80 -32.56
C ASP A 103 -0.32 18.83 -31.43
N ALA A 104 -0.76 18.40 -30.25
CA ALA A 104 -0.90 19.27 -29.08
C ALA A 104 0.44 19.86 -28.63
N LEU A 105 1.54 19.10 -28.70
CA LEU A 105 2.88 19.55 -28.32
C LEU A 105 3.53 20.44 -29.40
N SER A 106 3.21 20.21 -30.68
CA SER A 106 3.86 20.88 -31.83
C SER A 106 3.16 22.20 -32.25
N THR A 107 1.90 22.40 -31.85
CA THR A 107 1.11 23.60 -32.24
C THR A 107 1.60 24.90 -31.62
N ASN A 108 2.38 24.85 -30.55
CA ASN A 108 2.93 26.03 -29.90
C ASN A 108 4.20 26.52 -30.59
N SER A 109 4.14 27.70 -31.22
CA SER A 109 5.31 28.35 -31.82
C SER A 109 6.30 28.95 -30.79
N ARG A 110 5.89 29.02 -29.50
CA ARG A 110 6.68 29.56 -28.38
C ARG A 110 6.60 28.63 -27.19
N ILE A 111 7.62 27.83 -27.01
CA ILE A 111 7.71 26.83 -25.94
C ILE A 111 8.51 27.39 -24.76
N SER A 112 7.97 27.27 -23.55
CA SER A 112 8.70 27.54 -22.31
C SER A 112 9.57 26.34 -21.91
N ARG A 113 10.55 26.57 -21.04
CA ARG A 113 11.40 25.49 -20.48
C ARG A 113 10.60 24.47 -19.70
N LEU A 114 9.57 24.92 -19.01
CA LEU A 114 8.67 24.04 -18.24
C LEU A 114 7.86 23.12 -19.18
N GLU A 115 7.33 23.68 -20.28
CA GLU A 115 6.59 22.89 -21.27
C GLU A 115 7.49 21.87 -21.96
N ALA A 116 8.76 22.22 -22.27
CA ALA A 116 9.73 21.29 -22.82
C ALA A 116 10.03 20.13 -21.87
N LEU A 117 10.20 20.38 -20.57
CA LEU A 117 10.35 19.34 -19.56
C LEU A 117 9.12 18.43 -19.50
N LEU A 118 7.93 19.02 -19.45
CA LEU A 118 6.68 18.26 -19.40
C LEU A 118 6.45 17.40 -20.64
N GLY A 119 6.87 17.86 -21.82
CA GLY A 119 6.85 17.09 -23.05
C GLY A 119 7.82 15.89 -23.03
N GLN A 120 9.02 16.06 -22.50
CA GLN A 120 9.97 14.95 -22.30
C GLN A 120 9.44 13.89 -21.33
N ILE A 121 8.77 14.33 -20.27
CA ILE A 121 8.13 13.43 -19.31
C ILE A 121 6.99 12.66 -19.96
N ASP A 122 6.14 13.33 -20.76
CA ASP A 122 5.05 12.68 -21.48
C ASP A 122 5.57 11.59 -22.44
N LEU A 123 6.68 11.84 -23.13
CA LEU A 123 7.36 10.84 -23.97
C LEU A 123 7.72 9.58 -23.17
N LYS A 124 8.28 9.72 -21.96
CA LYS A 124 8.63 8.59 -21.10
C LYS A 124 7.40 7.83 -20.59
N LEU A 125 6.31 8.53 -20.31
CA LEU A 125 5.05 7.89 -19.93
C LEU A 125 4.37 7.18 -21.10
N ASN A 126 4.57 7.66 -22.34
CA ASN A 126 4.16 6.93 -23.55
C ASN A 126 4.97 5.64 -23.72
N GLU A 127 6.28 5.68 -23.52
CA GLU A 127 7.14 4.49 -23.50
C GLU A 127 6.65 3.43 -22.52
N LEU A 128 6.37 3.85 -21.30
CA LEU A 128 5.83 2.98 -20.26
C LEU A 128 4.50 2.34 -20.70
N TRP A 129 3.60 3.13 -21.29
CA TRP A 129 2.32 2.64 -21.77
C TRP A 129 2.46 1.67 -22.94
N GLU A 130 3.24 1.99 -23.97
CA GLU A 130 3.48 1.13 -25.14
C GLU A 130 4.08 -0.22 -24.73
N THR A 131 5.12 -0.18 -23.88
CA THR A 131 5.75 -1.39 -23.34
C THR A 131 4.75 -2.21 -22.54
N GLY A 132 3.95 -1.55 -21.71
CA GLY A 132 2.92 -2.20 -20.90
C GLY A 132 1.84 -2.89 -21.75
N VAL A 133 1.32 -2.22 -22.76
CA VAL A 133 0.34 -2.80 -23.70
C VAL A 133 0.92 -4.00 -24.43
N SER A 134 2.16 -3.89 -24.94
CA SER A 134 2.82 -4.98 -25.64
C SER A 134 3.04 -6.21 -24.75
N GLN A 135 3.53 -6.01 -23.52
CA GLN A 135 3.72 -7.10 -22.56
C GLN A 135 2.40 -7.75 -22.17
N MET A 136 1.35 -6.95 -21.91
CA MET A 136 0.01 -7.48 -21.59
C MET A 136 -0.57 -8.28 -22.76
N LYS A 137 -0.52 -7.75 -24.00
CA LYS A 137 -1.03 -8.46 -25.18
C LYS A 137 -0.35 -9.82 -25.37
N ALA A 138 0.96 -9.88 -25.24
CA ALA A 138 1.72 -11.11 -25.35
C ALA A 138 1.35 -12.14 -24.28
N GLU A 139 1.31 -11.73 -23.01
CA GLU A 139 1.04 -12.62 -21.88
C GLU A 139 -0.42 -13.09 -21.86
N PHE A 140 -1.37 -12.22 -22.15
CA PHE A 140 -2.80 -12.60 -22.22
C PHE A 140 -3.08 -13.55 -23.37
N GLY A 141 -2.47 -13.31 -24.55
CA GLY A 141 -2.56 -14.23 -25.66
C GLY A 141 -1.99 -15.62 -25.34
N GLU A 142 -0.88 -15.68 -24.62
CA GLU A 142 -0.29 -16.93 -24.18
C GLU A 142 -1.12 -17.62 -23.08
N THR A 143 -1.65 -16.86 -22.12
CA THR A 143 -2.59 -17.35 -21.12
C THR A 143 -3.80 -18.00 -21.77
N PHE A 144 -4.37 -17.37 -22.79
CA PHE A 144 -5.48 -17.93 -23.54
C PHE A 144 -5.11 -19.22 -24.29
N ARG A 145 -3.99 -19.24 -25.05
CA ARG A 145 -3.57 -20.42 -25.81
C ARG A 145 -3.28 -21.62 -24.89
N GLU A 146 -2.48 -21.42 -23.88
CA GLU A 146 -2.16 -22.50 -22.92
C GLU A 146 -3.39 -22.97 -22.16
N GLY A 147 -4.24 -22.03 -21.70
CA GLY A 147 -5.49 -22.34 -21.02
C GLY A 147 -6.38 -23.24 -21.89
N TYR A 148 -6.59 -22.87 -23.14
CA TYR A 148 -7.37 -23.66 -24.09
C TYR A 148 -6.87 -25.09 -24.23
N TYR A 149 -5.60 -25.29 -24.59
CA TYR A 149 -5.05 -26.62 -24.81
C TYR A 149 -5.02 -27.47 -23.53
N LYS A 150 -4.69 -26.86 -22.39
CA LYS A 150 -4.70 -27.55 -21.11
C LYS A 150 -6.10 -27.98 -20.70
N LYS A 151 -7.10 -27.13 -20.93
CA LYS A 151 -8.50 -27.45 -20.62
C LYS A 151 -9.06 -28.53 -21.53
N VAL A 152 -8.79 -28.47 -22.82
CA VAL A 152 -9.17 -29.55 -23.78
C VAL A 152 -8.55 -30.88 -23.33
N TYR A 153 -7.27 -30.88 -22.95
CA TYR A 153 -6.62 -32.09 -22.44
C TYR A 153 -7.29 -32.62 -21.15
N ASP A 154 -7.65 -31.73 -20.22
CA ASP A 154 -8.30 -32.13 -18.98
C ASP A 154 -9.70 -32.72 -19.24
N ILE A 155 -10.51 -32.13 -20.12
CA ILE A 155 -11.84 -32.66 -20.54
C ILE A 155 -11.69 -34.06 -21.18
N GLN A 156 -10.78 -34.20 -22.14
CA GLN A 156 -10.56 -35.50 -22.81
C GLN A 156 -10.06 -36.60 -21.83
N SER A 157 -9.19 -36.20 -20.90
CA SER A 157 -8.68 -37.12 -19.88
C SER A 157 -9.77 -37.59 -18.92
N ARG A 158 -10.78 -36.74 -18.66
CA ARG A 158 -11.98 -37.08 -17.87
C ARG A 158 -12.88 -38.03 -18.64
N ALA A 159 -13.18 -37.73 -19.89
CA ALA A 159 -14.04 -38.53 -20.74
C ALA A 159 -13.42 -39.91 -21.10
N GLY A 160 -12.13 -40.11 -20.86
CA GLY A 160 -11.45 -41.38 -21.11
C GLY A 160 -11.17 -41.70 -22.58
N PHE A 161 -11.39 -40.75 -23.50
CA PHE A 161 -11.10 -40.91 -24.92
C PHE A 161 -10.48 -39.64 -25.51
N ILE A 162 -9.70 -39.81 -26.56
CA ILE A 162 -9.09 -38.72 -27.31
C ILE A 162 -9.99 -38.45 -28.54
N HIS A 163 -10.70 -37.32 -28.53
CA HIS A 163 -11.34 -36.81 -29.73
C HIS A 163 -10.36 -35.88 -30.49
N GLU A 164 -10.49 -35.91 -31.83
CA GLU A 164 -9.90 -34.84 -32.64
C GLU A 164 -10.54 -33.52 -32.23
N PHE A 165 -9.73 -32.59 -31.75
CA PHE A 165 -10.16 -31.23 -31.47
C PHE A 165 -9.55 -30.26 -32.47
N ALA A 166 -10.27 -29.21 -32.79
CA ALA A 166 -9.80 -28.20 -33.71
C ALA A 166 -8.57 -27.46 -33.11
N LYS A 167 -7.53 -27.34 -33.93
CA LYS A 167 -6.42 -26.44 -33.60
C LYS A 167 -6.97 -25.03 -33.36
N LEU A 168 -6.53 -24.39 -32.30
CA LEU A 168 -6.94 -23.02 -32.00
C LEU A 168 -6.55 -22.09 -33.15
N ASP A 169 -7.53 -21.40 -33.72
CA ASP A 169 -7.30 -20.38 -34.73
C ASP A 169 -6.80 -19.10 -34.07
N GLU A 170 -5.70 -18.54 -34.55
CA GLU A 170 -5.13 -17.29 -34.02
C GLU A 170 -6.13 -16.12 -34.15
N SER A 171 -7.06 -16.16 -35.09
CA SER A 171 -8.12 -15.16 -35.18
C SER A 171 -9.04 -15.14 -33.96
N VAL A 172 -9.24 -16.30 -33.31
CA VAL A 172 -10.01 -16.39 -32.06
C VAL A 172 -9.26 -15.68 -30.94
N VAL A 173 -7.95 -15.89 -30.83
CA VAL A 173 -7.10 -15.21 -29.84
C VAL A 173 -7.16 -13.69 -30.04
N GLU A 174 -6.96 -13.23 -31.27
CA GLU A 174 -7.03 -11.78 -31.59
C GLU A 174 -8.40 -11.18 -31.32
N ASN A 175 -9.50 -11.91 -31.61
CA ASN A 175 -10.85 -11.47 -31.33
C ASN A 175 -11.08 -11.30 -29.81
N VAL A 176 -10.65 -12.25 -28.99
CA VAL A 176 -10.78 -12.18 -27.53
C VAL A 176 -9.91 -11.04 -26.97
N LEU A 177 -8.67 -10.89 -27.44
CA LEU A 177 -7.78 -9.79 -27.05
C LEU A 177 -8.32 -8.40 -27.43
N SER A 178 -9.16 -8.32 -28.47
CA SER A 178 -9.73 -7.09 -29.00
C SER A 178 -11.14 -6.80 -28.48
N TYR A 179 -11.75 -7.70 -27.71
CA TYR A 179 -13.11 -7.55 -27.22
C TYR A 179 -13.17 -6.74 -25.91
N PRO A 180 -13.94 -5.63 -25.85
CA PRO A 180 -14.06 -4.80 -24.66
C PRO A 180 -15.07 -5.38 -23.67
N TRP A 181 -14.83 -6.58 -23.14
CA TRP A 181 -15.74 -7.41 -22.35
C TRP A 181 -16.38 -6.68 -21.15
N SER A 182 -15.70 -5.69 -20.58
CA SER A 182 -16.18 -4.91 -19.44
C SER A 182 -16.28 -3.40 -19.76
N GLY A 183 -16.68 -3.10 -21.01
CA GLY A 183 -16.94 -1.74 -21.49
C GLY A 183 -15.73 -0.96 -22.01
N ALA A 184 -14.51 -1.49 -21.89
CA ALA A 184 -13.31 -0.93 -22.49
C ALA A 184 -12.22 -2.00 -22.59
N MET A 185 -11.32 -1.86 -23.56
CA MET A 185 -10.15 -2.73 -23.68
C MET A 185 -9.13 -2.46 -22.58
N PHE A 186 -8.30 -3.45 -22.27
CA PHE A 186 -7.20 -3.28 -21.30
C PHE A 186 -6.23 -2.16 -21.73
N SER A 187 -5.95 -2.01 -23.03
CA SER A 187 -5.12 -0.93 -23.56
C SER A 187 -5.72 0.45 -23.28
N ASP A 188 -7.03 0.62 -23.43
CA ASP A 188 -7.73 1.89 -23.17
C ASP A 188 -7.73 2.22 -21.67
N ARG A 189 -7.80 1.20 -20.82
CA ARG A 189 -7.71 1.36 -19.35
C ARG A 189 -6.32 1.75 -18.92
N LEU A 190 -5.30 1.11 -19.50
CA LEU A 190 -3.90 1.48 -19.24
C LEU A 190 -3.60 2.89 -19.76
N TRP A 191 -4.18 3.28 -20.91
CA TRP A 191 -4.09 4.64 -21.42
C TRP A 191 -4.70 5.67 -20.46
N ARG A 192 -5.92 5.42 -19.96
CA ARG A 192 -6.55 6.31 -18.97
C ARG A 192 -5.73 6.43 -17.69
N ASN A 193 -5.15 5.34 -17.23
CA ASN A 193 -4.24 5.34 -16.09
C ASN A 193 -3.00 6.22 -16.36
N LYS A 194 -2.41 6.11 -17.55
CA LYS A 194 -1.29 6.95 -18.00
C LYS A 194 -1.68 8.43 -18.05
N GLN A 195 -2.86 8.77 -18.59
CA GLN A 195 -3.32 10.16 -18.67
C GLN A 195 -3.55 10.78 -17.27
N ALA A 196 -4.13 10.02 -16.35
CA ALA A 196 -4.28 10.45 -14.96
C ALA A 196 -2.91 10.68 -14.30
N LEU A 197 -1.95 9.78 -14.54
CA LEU A 197 -0.59 9.93 -14.05
C LEU A 197 0.08 11.19 -14.62
N LEU A 198 -0.01 11.41 -15.93
CA LEU A 198 0.53 12.60 -16.59
C LEU A 198 -0.04 13.89 -16.00
N PHE A 199 -1.35 13.94 -15.78
CA PHE A 199 -2.01 15.08 -15.14
C PHE A 199 -1.40 15.37 -13.77
N HIS A 200 -1.29 14.36 -12.91
CA HIS A 200 -0.72 14.53 -11.57
C HIS A 200 0.78 14.89 -11.59
N VAL A 201 1.54 14.35 -12.53
CA VAL A 201 2.96 14.70 -12.68
C VAL A 201 3.12 16.17 -13.11
N ARG A 202 2.32 16.61 -14.08
CA ARG A 202 2.28 18.03 -14.50
C ARG A 202 1.91 18.96 -13.35
N GLU A 203 0.87 18.62 -12.59
CA GLU A 203 0.44 19.37 -11.42
C GLU A 203 1.56 19.46 -10.37
N THR A 204 2.17 18.32 -10.01
CA THR A 204 3.26 18.24 -9.00
C THR A 204 4.44 19.13 -9.40
N ILE A 205 4.86 19.08 -10.66
CA ILE A 205 6.01 19.87 -11.15
C ILE A 205 5.65 21.34 -11.22
N THR A 206 4.50 21.71 -11.82
CA THR A 206 4.10 23.10 -11.96
C THR A 206 3.92 23.77 -10.61
N GLN A 207 3.19 23.14 -9.68
CA GLN A 207 3.01 23.65 -8.32
C GLN A 207 4.32 23.64 -7.54
N GLY A 208 5.16 22.62 -7.71
CA GLY A 208 6.47 22.54 -7.08
C GLY A 208 7.37 23.71 -7.48
N VAL A 209 7.40 24.03 -8.77
CA VAL A 209 8.16 25.20 -9.29
C VAL A 209 7.57 26.51 -8.75
N MET A 210 6.23 26.68 -8.78
CA MET A 210 5.57 27.88 -8.26
C MET A 210 5.83 28.11 -6.77
N GLN A 211 5.86 27.04 -5.98
CA GLN A 211 6.05 27.08 -4.53
C GLN A 211 7.52 27.02 -4.10
N GLY A 212 8.45 26.89 -5.04
CA GLY A 212 9.88 26.77 -4.74
C GLY A 212 10.24 25.46 -4.00
N LYS A 213 9.47 24.37 -4.21
CA LYS A 213 9.76 23.06 -3.59
C LYS A 213 11.10 22.53 -4.05
N SER A 214 11.79 21.82 -3.17
CA SER A 214 13.03 21.11 -3.52
C SER A 214 12.77 19.95 -4.49
N VAL A 215 13.78 19.60 -5.29
CA VAL A 215 13.75 18.41 -6.17
C VAL A 215 13.44 17.14 -5.36
N ALA A 216 13.99 17.02 -4.15
CA ALA A 216 13.74 15.88 -3.28
C ALA A 216 12.25 15.75 -2.88
N THR A 217 11.60 16.87 -2.54
CA THR A 217 10.17 16.90 -2.19
C THR A 217 9.30 16.50 -3.39
N MET A 218 9.55 17.08 -4.55
CA MET A 218 8.80 16.74 -5.77
C MET A 218 9.04 15.29 -6.21
N SER A 219 10.28 14.78 -6.07
CA SER A 219 10.60 13.38 -6.35
C SER A 219 9.85 12.41 -5.44
N LYS A 220 9.65 12.75 -4.17
CA LYS A 220 8.85 11.95 -3.23
C LYS A 220 7.37 11.94 -3.63
N GLU A 221 6.79 13.10 -3.94
CA GLU A 221 5.40 13.22 -4.40
C GLU A 221 5.18 12.44 -5.71
N LEU A 222 6.12 12.56 -6.67
CA LEU A 222 6.09 11.81 -7.93
C LEU A 222 6.13 10.29 -7.69
N SER A 223 7.01 9.81 -6.80
CA SER A 223 7.12 8.38 -6.48
C SER A 223 5.80 7.82 -5.92
N ALA A 224 5.09 8.59 -5.10
CA ALA A 224 3.77 8.20 -4.59
C ALA A 224 2.73 8.10 -5.72
N LYS A 225 2.73 9.04 -6.68
CA LYS A 225 1.81 8.99 -7.85
C LYS A 225 2.12 7.84 -8.79
N MET A 226 3.40 7.57 -9.05
CA MET A 226 3.83 6.40 -9.83
C MET A 226 3.39 5.09 -9.17
N GLY A 227 3.52 4.98 -7.84
CA GLY A 227 3.06 3.81 -7.08
C GLY A 227 1.54 3.62 -7.15
N GLN A 228 0.74 4.68 -7.10
CA GLN A 228 -0.72 4.61 -7.29
C GLN A 228 -1.09 4.13 -8.69
N SER A 229 -0.42 4.66 -9.72
CA SER A 229 -0.62 4.26 -11.12
C SER A 229 -0.24 2.79 -11.35
N TYR A 230 0.88 2.34 -10.76
CA TYR A 230 1.29 0.94 -10.78
C TYR A 230 0.24 0.02 -10.15
N LYS A 231 -0.31 0.36 -8.98
CA LYS A 231 -1.37 -0.45 -8.33
C LYS A 231 -2.63 -0.57 -9.20
N ALA A 232 -2.96 0.47 -9.96
CA ALA A 232 -4.06 0.40 -10.93
C ALA A 232 -3.73 -0.54 -12.10
N ALA A 233 -2.50 -0.53 -12.61
CA ALA A 233 -2.03 -1.45 -13.64
C ALA A 233 -1.95 -2.89 -13.12
N GLU A 234 -1.48 -3.12 -11.90
CA GLU A 234 -1.46 -4.43 -11.24
C GLU A 234 -2.88 -5.03 -11.14
N ARG A 235 -3.83 -4.24 -10.65
CA ARG A 235 -5.23 -4.68 -10.58
C ARG A 235 -5.80 -5.02 -11.95
N LEU A 236 -5.47 -4.22 -12.97
CA LEU A 236 -5.87 -4.48 -14.35
C LEU A 236 -5.29 -5.82 -14.84
N ILE A 237 -3.99 -6.04 -14.69
CA ILE A 237 -3.32 -7.28 -15.09
C ILE A 237 -4.00 -8.49 -14.47
N ARG A 238 -4.21 -8.49 -13.16
CA ARG A 238 -4.83 -9.63 -12.45
C ARG A 238 -6.23 -9.92 -12.95
N THR A 239 -7.05 -8.88 -13.14
CA THR A 239 -8.44 -9.03 -13.62
C THR A 239 -8.50 -9.55 -15.06
N GLU A 240 -7.66 -9.03 -15.94
CA GLU A 240 -7.59 -9.46 -17.32
C GLU A 240 -7.00 -10.87 -17.46
N THR A 241 -6.02 -11.25 -16.63
CA THR A 241 -5.47 -12.62 -16.61
C THR A 241 -6.57 -13.65 -16.32
N THR A 242 -7.40 -13.41 -15.27
CA THR A 242 -8.56 -14.28 -14.99
C THR A 242 -9.56 -14.28 -16.13
N HIS A 243 -9.82 -13.12 -16.75
CA HIS A 243 -10.72 -13.05 -17.91
C HIS A 243 -10.21 -13.92 -19.07
N PHE A 244 -8.95 -13.76 -19.48
CA PHE A 244 -8.39 -14.53 -20.61
C PHE A 244 -8.29 -16.02 -20.31
N HIS A 245 -8.01 -16.40 -19.07
CA HIS A 245 -8.07 -17.79 -18.64
C HIS A 245 -9.49 -18.37 -18.73
N SER A 246 -10.48 -17.64 -18.22
CA SER A 246 -11.89 -18.05 -18.25
C SER A 246 -12.44 -18.14 -19.68
N GLU A 247 -12.07 -17.21 -20.56
CA GLU A 247 -12.47 -17.28 -21.98
C GLU A 247 -11.78 -18.46 -22.71
N ALA A 248 -10.56 -18.84 -22.31
CA ALA A 248 -9.90 -20.05 -22.81
C ALA A 248 -10.66 -21.31 -22.39
N ASP A 249 -11.09 -21.40 -21.12
CA ASP A 249 -11.93 -22.49 -20.63
C ASP A 249 -13.26 -22.56 -21.39
N LYS A 250 -13.92 -21.44 -21.61
CA LYS A 250 -15.16 -21.35 -22.38
C LYS A 250 -14.99 -21.78 -23.83
N ALA A 251 -13.88 -21.39 -24.46
CA ALA A 251 -13.56 -21.85 -25.82
C ALA A 251 -13.32 -23.38 -25.86
N ALA A 252 -12.63 -23.93 -24.85
CA ALA A 252 -12.40 -25.36 -24.72
C ALA A 252 -13.71 -26.13 -24.47
N TYR A 253 -14.61 -25.62 -23.64
CA TYR A 253 -15.94 -26.20 -23.41
C TYR A 253 -16.75 -26.26 -24.72
N ASN A 254 -16.79 -25.16 -25.49
CA ASN A 254 -17.45 -25.12 -26.77
C ASN A 254 -16.86 -26.13 -27.76
N ALA A 255 -15.52 -26.25 -27.82
CA ALA A 255 -14.83 -27.19 -28.69
C ALA A 255 -15.08 -28.66 -28.31
N ALA A 256 -15.29 -28.93 -27.02
CA ALA A 256 -15.56 -30.28 -26.48
C ALA A 256 -17.07 -30.61 -26.41
N GLY A 257 -17.98 -29.67 -26.75
CA GLY A 257 -19.43 -29.89 -26.68
C GLY A 257 -19.99 -29.92 -25.25
N VAL A 258 -19.34 -29.25 -24.32
CA VAL A 258 -19.79 -29.15 -22.91
C VAL A 258 -20.95 -28.17 -22.83
N ASP A 259 -22.10 -28.63 -22.31
CA ASP A 259 -23.32 -27.83 -22.19
C ASP A 259 -23.45 -27.06 -20.88
N GLN A 260 -22.84 -27.56 -19.81
CA GLN A 260 -22.96 -26.99 -18.47
C GLN A 260 -21.60 -26.95 -17.76
N TYR A 261 -21.47 -25.99 -16.86
CA TYR A 261 -20.30 -25.86 -15.96
C TYR A 261 -20.74 -25.65 -14.53
N GLU A 262 -19.87 -26.03 -13.61
CA GLU A 262 -19.96 -25.71 -12.19
C GLU A 262 -19.01 -24.56 -11.87
N TYR A 263 -19.50 -23.57 -11.14
CA TYR A 263 -18.71 -22.46 -10.64
C TYR A 263 -17.90 -22.89 -9.41
N ILE A 264 -16.60 -22.64 -9.43
CA ILE A 264 -15.68 -22.99 -8.34
C ILE A 264 -15.06 -21.71 -7.78
N ALA A 265 -15.43 -21.37 -6.56
CA ALA A 265 -14.77 -20.27 -5.83
C ALA A 265 -13.43 -20.72 -5.26
N THR A 266 -12.48 -19.80 -5.14
CA THR A 266 -11.25 -20.06 -4.38
C THR A 266 -11.57 -20.09 -2.89
N HIS A 267 -11.25 -21.17 -2.20
CA HIS A 267 -11.54 -21.31 -0.76
C HIS A 267 -10.42 -20.67 0.06
N ASP A 268 -10.49 -19.37 0.25
CA ASP A 268 -9.58 -18.62 1.10
C ASP A 268 -10.25 -17.38 1.75
N THR A 269 -9.48 -16.69 2.58
CA THR A 269 -9.96 -15.52 3.33
C THR A 269 -10.28 -14.30 2.45
N LEU A 270 -9.83 -14.28 1.17
CA LEU A 270 -10.08 -13.18 0.24
C LEU A 270 -11.34 -13.38 -0.61
N THR A 271 -11.93 -14.57 -0.59
CA THR A 271 -13.14 -14.88 -1.34
C THR A 271 -14.30 -14.02 -0.85
N CYS A 272 -14.92 -13.29 -1.78
CA CYS A 272 -16.03 -12.39 -1.47
C CYS A 272 -17.36 -13.16 -1.33
N GLU A 273 -18.36 -12.53 -0.73
CA GLU A 273 -19.70 -13.11 -0.53
C GLU A 273 -20.36 -13.52 -1.86
N THR A 274 -20.18 -12.73 -2.94
CA THR A 274 -20.76 -13.05 -4.25
C THR A 274 -20.15 -14.32 -4.81
N CYS A 275 -18.83 -14.48 -4.79
CA CYS A 275 -18.16 -15.68 -5.26
C CYS A 275 -18.50 -16.89 -4.39
N ALA A 276 -18.48 -16.72 -3.06
CA ALA A 276 -18.87 -17.76 -2.11
C ALA A 276 -20.30 -18.27 -2.33
N ALA A 277 -21.24 -17.36 -2.64
CA ALA A 277 -22.63 -17.71 -2.91
C ALA A 277 -22.83 -18.45 -4.26
N LEU A 278 -21.88 -18.36 -5.19
CA LEU A 278 -21.93 -19.06 -6.48
C LEU A 278 -21.23 -20.43 -6.44
N ASP A 279 -20.41 -20.66 -5.44
CA ASP A 279 -19.62 -21.88 -5.32
C ASP A 279 -20.48 -23.15 -5.36
N GLY A 280 -20.09 -24.10 -6.18
CA GLY A 280 -20.82 -25.35 -6.40
C GLY A 280 -22.11 -25.21 -7.23
N LYS A 281 -22.47 -24.02 -7.73
CA LYS A 281 -23.65 -23.84 -8.59
C LYS A 281 -23.37 -24.18 -10.04
N HIS A 282 -24.38 -24.78 -10.69
CA HIS A 282 -24.31 -25.19 -12.09
C HIS A 282 -25.03 -24.20 -13.00
N PHE A 283 -24.42 -23.94 -14.15
CA PHE A 283 -24.98 -23.03 -15.16
C PHE A 283 -24.81 -23.59 -16.55
N LYS A 284 -25.73 -23.21 -17.47
CA LYS A 284 -25.57 -23.55 -18.89
C LYS A 284 -24.48 -22.68 -19.53
N LEU A 285 -23.62 -23.28 -20.32
CA LEU A 285 -22.51 -22.55 -20.96
C LEU A 285 -23.00 -21.40 -21.87
N LYS A 286 -24.12 -21.58 -22.56
CA LYS A 286 -24.72 -20.52 -23.38
C LYS A 286 -25.14 -19.27 -22.61
N ASP A 287 -25.39 -19.41 -21.31
CA ASP A 287 -25.82 -18.33 -20.42
C ASP A 287 -24.64 -17.76 -19.60
N ALA A 288 -23.41 -18.21 -19.90
CA ALA A 288 -22.19 -17.78 -19.22
C ALA A 288 -21.89 -16.30 -19.51
N GLN A 289 -21.92 -15.49 -18.45
CA GLN A 289 -21.68 -14.05 -18.50
C GLN A 289 -20.71 -13.62 -17.40
N ALA A 290 -19.57 -13.06 -17.80
CA ALA A 290 -18.60 -12.50 -16.86
C ALA A 290 -19.24 -11.42 -15.97
N GLY A 291 -18.95 -11.47 -14.67
CA GLY A 291 -19.52 -10.57 -13.68
C GLY A 291 -20.94 -10.92 -13.20
N VAL A 292 -21.54 -12.00 -13.70
CA VAL A 292 -22.88 -12.46 -13.32
C VAL A 292 -22.85 -13.87 -12.77
N ASN A 293 -22.36 -14.83 -13.55
CA ASN A 293 -22.28 -16.23 -13.20
C ASN A 293 -21.01 -16.93 -13.72
N TYR A 294 -20.14 -16.18 -14.39
CA TYR A 294 -18.89 -16.67 -14.99
C TYR A 294 -17.72 -15.76 -14.60
N PRO A 295 -16.53 -16.30 -14.25
CA PRO A 295 -15.37 -15.48 -13.90
C PRO A 295 -14.87 -14.60 -15.07
N PRO A 296 -14.28 -13.41 -14.78
CA PRO A 296 -14.13 -12.81 -13.45
C PRO A 296 -15.41 -12.10 -12.99
N MET A 297 -15.77 -12.29 -11.72
CA MET A 297 -16.92 -11.66 -11.09
C MET A 297 -16.64 -10.20 -10.71
N HIS A 298 -15.41 -9.90 -10.35
CA HIS A 298 -14.94 -8.59 -9.89
C HIS A 298 -13.43 -8.42 -10.12
N PRO A 299 -12.87 -7.21 -9.96
CA PRO A 299 -11.42 -7.02 -10.03
C PRO A 299 -10.66 -7.91 -9.03
N ASN A 300 -9.54 -8.49 -9.49
CA ASN A 300 -8.70 -9.46 -8.76
C ASN A 300 -9.39 -10.81 -8.44
N ASP A 301 -10.41 -11.18 -9.19
CA ASP A 301 -11.04 -12.49 -9.04
C ASP A 301 -10.05 -13.62 -9.35
N ARG A 302 -10.21 -14.77 -8.65
CA ARG A 302 -9.40 -15.99 -8.79
C ARG A 302 -10.27 -17.24 -8.84
N CYS A 303 -11.56 -17.05 -9.10
CA CYS A 303 -12.49 -18.15 -9.26
C CYS A 303 -12.36 -18.78 -10.66
N THR A 304 -12.78 -20.01 -10.78
CA THR A 304 -12.71 -20.78 -12.04
C THR A 304 -13.98 -21.60 -12.26
N THR A 305 -13.98 -22.45 -13.26
CA THR A 305 -15.08 -23.34 -13.57
C THR A 305 -14.57 -24.74 -13.88
N VAL A 306 -15.44 -25.74 -13.69
CA VAL A 306 -15.23 -27.11 -14.13
C VAL A 306 -16.44 -27.55 -14.96
N GLU A 307 -16.20 -28.40 -15.97
CA GLU A 307 -17.30 -28.96 -16.74
C GLU A 307 -18.23 -29.79 -15.83
N TYR A 308 -19.52 -29.65 -16.03
CA TYR A 308 -20.56 -30.39 -15.33
C TYR A 308 -21.44 -31.16 -16.29
N ASP A 309 -21.53 -32.47 -16.09
CA ASP A 309 -22.44 -33.37 -16.77
C ASP A 309 -23.38 -34.01 -15.75
N PRO A 310 -24.70 -33.72 -15.81
CA PRO A 310 -25.65 -34.30 -14.87
C PRO A 310 -25.79 -35.81 -15.05
N ASP A 311 -25.53 -36.36 -16.23
CA ASP A 311 -25.65 -37.78 -16.52
C ASP A 311 -24.44 -38.53 -15.90
N ASP A 312 -23.23 -37.99 -15.98
CA ASP A 312 -22.02 -38.52 -15.30
C ASP A 312 -22.22 -38.62 -13.77
N ALA A 313 -22.84 -37.62 -13.16
CA ALA A 313 -23.13 -37.62 -11.74
C ALA A 313 -24.15 -38.69 -11.35
N LEU A 314 -25.20 -38.87 -12.20
CA LEU A 314 -26.22 -39.88 -11.98
C LEU A 314 -25.68 -41.30 -12.20
N ASP A 315 -24.85 -41.51 -13.25
CA ASP A 315 -24.20 -42.81 -13.55
C ASP A 315 -23.22 -43.22 -12.46
N TRP A 316 -22.47 -42.28 -11.88
CA TRP A 316 -21.61 -42.48 -10.73
C TRP A 316 -22.38 -42.98 -9.51
N TYR A 317 -23.49 -42.27 -9.18
CA TYR A 317 -24.37 -42.63 -8.08
C TYR A 317 -25.04 -44.00 -8.30
N ASN A 318 -25.57 -44.26 -9.50
CA ASN A 318 -26.20 -45.51 -9.88
C ASN A 318 -25.24 -46.69 -9.87
N SER A 319 -23.93 -46.45 -10.03
CA SER A 319 -22.87 -47.44 -9.92
C SER A 319 -22.50 -47.77 -8.46
N GLY A 320 -23.27 -47.28 -7.49
CA GLY A 320 -23.10 -47.60 -6.06
C GLY A 320 -21.99 -46.79 -5.38
N HIS A 321 -21.51 -45.72 -5.98
CA HIS A 321 -20.56 -44.83 -5.36
C HIS A 321 -21.31 -43.70 -4.64
N PRO A 322 -20.81 -43.25 -3.47
CA PRO A 322 -21.40 -42.08 -2.83
C PRO A 322 -21.24 -40.85 -3.72
N MET A 323 -22.24 -39.98 -3.72
CA MET A 323 -22.09 -38.65 -4.37
C MET A 323 -20.85 -37.99 -3.77
N PRO A 324 -19.96 -37.43 -4.61
CA PRO A 324 -18.80 -36.73 -4.10
C PRO A 324 -19.26 -35.56 -3.22
N GLU A 325 -18.84 -35.54 -1.98
CA GLU A 325 -19.00 -34.38 -1.12
C GLU A 325 -18.04 -33.31 -1.63
N ASN A 326 -18.58 -32.25 -2.20
CA ASN A 326 -17.78 -31.08 -2.48
C ASN A 326 -17.67 -30.27 -1.20
N MET A 327 -16.45 -29.93 -0.84
CA MET A 327 -16.24 -28.87 0.14
C MET A 327 -16.64 -27.54 -0.52
N THR A 328 -17.76 -26.98 -0.08
CA THR A 328 -18.16 -25.64 -0.48
C THR A 328 -17.37 -24.58 0.33
N TYR A 329 -17.42 -23.32 -0.12
CA TYR A 329 -16.86 -22.22 0.66
C TYR A 329 -17.49 -22.15 2.08
N GLU A 330 -18.77 -22.45 2.22
CA GLU A 330 -19.45 -22.48 3.51
C GLU A 330 -18.88 -23.57 4.44
N ASP A 331 -18.59 -24.76 3.90
CA ASP A 331 -17.97 -25.86 4.66
C ASP A 331 -16.54 -25.49 5.06
N TRP A 332 -15.76 -24.92 4.15
CA TRP A 332 -14.42 -24.40 4.43
C TRP A 332 -14.46 -23.30 5.51
N TYR A 333 -15.39 -22.34 5.40
CA TYR A 333 -15.56 -21.26 6.39
C TYR A 333 -15.88 -21.83 7.77
N ARG A 334 -16.79 -22.80 7.84
CA ARG A 334 -17.13 -23.51 9.08
C ARG A 334 -15.92 -24.19 9.69
N GLN A 335 -15.13 -24.90 8.89
CA GLN A 335 -13.88 -25.52 9.35
C GLN A 335 -12.89 -24.50 9.92
N GLN A 336 -12.75 -23.33 9.28
CA GLN A 336 -11.88 -22.27 9.80
C GLN A 336 -12.39 -21.73 11.14
N VAL A 337 -13.70 -21.52 11.26
CA VAL A 337 -14.32 -21.08 12.52
C VAL A 337 -14.16 -22.13 13.63
N ASP A 338 -14.34 -23.41 13.32
CA ASP A 338 -14.16 -24.50 14.27
C ASP A 338 -12.70 -24.64 14.74
N ALA A 339 -11.74 -24.45 13.84
CA ALA A 339 -10.31 -24.55 14.15
C ALA A 339 -9.75 -23.33 14.87
N HIS A 340 -10.19 -22.12 14.53
CA HIS A 340 -9.55 -20.87 14.95
C HIS A 340 -10.47 -19.91 15.70
N GLY A 341 -11.76 -20.25 15.82
CA GLY A 341 -12.77 -19.45 16.49
C GLY A 341 -13.49 -18.43 15.57
N PRO A 342 -14.61 -17.88 16.06
CA PRO A 342 -15.42 -16.95 15.28
C PRO A 342 -14.65 -15.65 14.95
N GLY A 343 -14.85 -15.14 13.72
CA GLY A 343 -14.23 -13.91 13.24
C GLY A 343 -12.78 -14.08 12.73
N TYR A 344 -12.23 -15.30 12.72
CA TYR A 344 -10.88 -15.57 12.20
C TYR A 344 -10.75 -15.17 10.73
N VAL A 345 -11.67 -15.63 9.89
CA VAL A 345 -11.64 -15.37 8.44
C VAL A 345 -11.72 -13.87 8.13
N GLU A 346 -12.57 -13.15 8.86
CA GLU A 346 -12.72 -11.69 8.70
C GLU A 346 -11.45 -10.94 9.11
N LYS A 347 -10.79 -11.35 10.19
CA LYS A 347 -9.52 -10.75 10.64
C LYS A 347 -8.41 -11.00 9.62
N GLU A 348 -8.26 -12.23 9.13
CA GLU A 348 -7.27 -12.57 8.11
C GLU A 348 -7.53 -11.81 6.79
N ARG A 349 -8.81 -11.64 6.42
CA ARG A 349 -9.22 -10.80 5.29
C ARG A 349 -8.79 -9.35 5.49
N GLN A 350 -9.01 -8.78 6.69
CA GLN A 350 -8.60 -7.41 7.02
C GLN A 350 -7.08 -7.23 6.96
N LYS A 351 -6.30 -8.19 7.49
CA LYS A 351 -4.83 -8.21 7.40
C LYS A 351 -4.38 -8.15 5.94
N SER A 352 -4.94 -9.02 5.11
CA SER A 352 -4.61 -9.09 3.68
C SER A 352 -4.97 -7.80 2.92
N TYR A 353 -6.18 -7.26 3.10
CA TYR A 353 -6.59 -6.01 2.46
C TYR A 353 -5.76 -4.80 2.87
N ASN A 354 -5.30 -4.77 4.12
CA ASN A 354 -4.57 -3.64 4.66
C ASN A 354 -3.04 -3.83 4.61
N GLN A 355 -2.54 -4.95 4.11
CA GLN A 355 -1.11 -5.32 4.14
C GLN A 355 -0.18 -4.18 3.72
N GLY A 356 -0.47 -3.50 2.60
CA GLY A 356 0.36 -2.39 2.12
C GLY A 356 0.33 -1.16 3.05
N LYS A 357 -0.84 -0.81 3.59
CA LYS A 357 -0.99 0.31 4.54
C LYS A 357 -0.35 -0.03 5.89
N ASP A 358 -0.50 -1.27 6.31
CA ASP A 358 0.05 -1.77 7.56
C ASP A 358 1.57 -1.86 7.49
N ALA A 359 2.14 -2.27 6.36
CA ALA A 359 3.58 -2.26 6.13
C ALA A 359 4.16 -0.82 6.22
N GLU A 360 3.50 0.17 5.60
CA GLU A 360 3.90 1.58 5.73
C GLU A 360 3.77 2.07 7.19
N GLN A 361 2.71 1.68 7.87
CA GLN A 361 2.49 2.03 9.27
C GLN A 361 3.53 1.36 10.17
N PHE A 362 3.76 0.07 10.00
CA PHE A 362 4.78 -0.70 10.70
C PHE A 362 6.18 -0.09 10.52
N GLY A 363 6.55 0.29 9.28
CA GLY A 363 7.83 0.98 9.02
C GLY A 363 8.00 2.25 9.86
N ARG A 364 6.95 3.09 9.96
CA ARG A 364 6.99 4.30 10.82
C ARG A 364 7.09 3.96 12.31
N TYR A 365 6.44 2.88 12.75
CA TYR A 365 6.51 2.43 14.14
C TYR A 365 7.87 1.86 14.47
N SER A 366 8.44 1.02 13.60
CA SER A 366 9.78 0.44 13.76
C SER A 366 10.86 1.51 13.77
N GLU A 367 10.78 2.52 12.90
CA GLU A 367 11.73 3.64 12.88
C GLU A 367 11.73 4.42 14.21
N ARG A 368 10.54 4.67 14.78
CA ARG A 368 10.41 5.47 16.01
C ARG A 368 10.65 4.69 17.28
N LEU A 369 10.15 3.46 17.36
CA LEU A 369 10.17 2.64 18.57
C LEU A 369 11.43 1.78 18.68
N GLY A 370 12.10 1.47 17.56
CA GLY A 370 13.27 0.60 17.56
C GLY A 370 12.93 -0.81 18.05
N ALA A 371 13.68 -1.31 19.03
CA ALA A 371 13.47 -2.64 19.61
C ALA A 371 12.13 -2.80 20.36
N ASP A 372 11.44 -1.72 20.68
CA ASP A 372 10.11 -1.75 21.31
C ASP A 372 8.96 -1.88 20.30
N ALA A 373 9.24 -1.89 18.99
CA ALA A 373 8.24 -2.19 17.96
C ALA A 373 7.96 -3.70 17.89
N PRO A 374 6.79 -4.12 17.38
CA PRO A 374 6.57 -5.52 17.03
C PRO A 374 7.70 -6.06 16.15
N ALA A 375 8.00 -7.37 16.26
CA ALA A 375 9.16 -7.98 15.62
C ALA A 375 9.11 -7.91 14.08
N ASP A 376 7.91 -8.04 13.51
CA ASP A 376 7.65 -8.04 12.08
C ASP A 376 6.24 -7.52 11.78
N LEU A 377 5.88 -7.48 10.49
CA LEU A 377 4.57 -7.01 10.03
C LEU A 377 3.44 -7.92 10.54
N ASP A 378 3.66 -9.22 10.60
CA ASP A 378 2.63 -10.17 11.03
C ASP A 378 2.31 -9.96 12.52
N ALA A 379 3.32 -9.82 13.37
CA ALA A 379 3.14 -9.47 14.80
C ALA A 379 2.46 -8.11 14.98
N PHE A 380 2.78 -7.14 14.12
CA PHE A 380 2.13 -5.83 14.13
C PHE A 380 0.64 -5.92 13.75
N GLN A 381 0.31 -6.67 12.69
CA GLN A 381 -1.07 -6.90 12.27
C GLN A 381 -1.85 -7.72 13.29
N GLU A 382 -1.24 -8.77 13.86
CA GLU A 382 -1.87 -9.58 14.90
C GLU A 382 -2.28 -8.68 16.07
N MET A 383 -1.35 -7.90 16.63
CA MET A 383 -1.65 -6.94 17.69
C MET A 383 -2.76 -5.96 17.29
N LYS A 384 -2.71 -5.43 16.07
CA LYS A 384 -3.65 -4.41 15.58
C LYS A 384 -5.07 -4.91 15.46
N TYR A 385 -5.27 -6.16 15.02
CA TYR A 385 -6.58 -6.71 14.68
C TYR A 385 -7.14 -7.68 15.73
N THR A 386 -6.31 -8.17 16.65
CA THR A 386 -6.72 -9.17 17.64
C THR A 386 -6.62 -8.71 19.08
N ASP A 387 -5.75 -7.72 19.38
CA ASP A 387 -5.52 -7.23 20.74
C ASP A 387 -5.71 -5.69 20.83
N PRO A 388 -6.97 -5.23 21.04
CA PRO A 388 -7.27 -3.80 21.14
C PRO A 388 -6.51 -3.07 22.24
N ASP A 389 -6.20 -3.75 23.36
CA ASP A 389 -5.53 -3.15 24.51
C ASP A 389 -4.04 -2.98 24.21
N ALA A 390 -3.36 -4.01 23.73
CA ALA A 390 -1.97 -3.93 23.28
C ALA A 390 -1.81 -2.91 22.13
N TRP A 391 -2.75 -2.89 21.18
CA TRP A 391 -2.74 -1.91 20.10
C TRP A 391 -2.91 -0.47 20.60
N SER A 392 -3.81 -0.23 21.56
CA SER A 392 -4.01 1.08 22.19
C SER A 392 -2.78 1.54 22.94
N ASP A 393 -2.13 0.62 23.66
CA ASP A 393 -0.91 0.87 24.39
C ASP A 393 0.27 1.21 23.47
N LEU A 394 0.46 0.44 22.41
CA LEU A 394 1.49 0.69 21.39
C LEU A 394 1.31 2.08 20.73
N LYS A 395 0.08 2.45 20.35
CA LYS A 395 -0.25 3.79 19.82
C LYS A 395 0.10 4.90 20.80
N SER A 396 -0.20 4.68 22.07
CA SER A 396 0.05 5.64 23.14
C SER A 396 1.55 5.82 23.35
N PHE A 397 2.31 4.74 23.35
CA PHE A 397 3.76 4.77 23.45
C PHE A 397 4.41 5.43 22.22
N TYR A 398 3.97 5.09 21.01
CA TYR A 398 4.43 5.73 19.78
C TYR A 398 4.21 7.26 19.81
N SER A 399 3.04 7.70 20.28
CA SER A 399 2.74 9.12 20.46
C SER A 399 3.59 9.77 21.53
N TYR A 400 3.85 9.07 22.63
CA TYR A 400 4.71 9.56 23.72
C TYR A 400 6.16 9.72 23.27
N LYS A 401 6.73 8.72 22.63
CA LYS A 401 8.10 8.74 22.10
C LYS A 401 8.30 9.81 21.01
N GLY A 402 7.23 10.18 20.30
CA GLY A 402 7.24 11.33 19.38
C GLY A 402 7.42 12.69 20.06
N ARG A 403 7.07 12.80 21.36
CA ARG A 403 7.23 14.02 22.18
C ARG A 403 8.49 13.96 23.06
N VAL A 404 8.92 12.77 23.42
CA VAL A 404 10.08 12.48 24.25
C VAL A 404 10.90 11.37 23.57
N PRO A 405 11.73 11.72 22.55
CA PRO A 405 12.40 10.73 21.69
C PRO A 405 13.33 9.78 22.45
N GLU A 406 13.96 10.26 23.54
CA GLU A 406 14.86 9.50 24.41
C GLU A 406 14.16 8.51 25.34
N ALA A 407 12.81 8.61 25.50
CA ALA A 407 12.07 7.76 26.43
C ALA A 407 12.16 6.27 26.06
N THR A 408 12.40 5.46 27.08
CA THR A 408 12.32 3.99 27.01
C THR A 408 10.91 3.51 27.28
N ARG A 409 10.67 2.22 27.11
CA ARG A 409 9.39 1.57 27.48
C ARG A 409 9.11 1.72 29.00
N ALA A 410 10.14 1.55 29.83
CA ALA A 410 10.03 1.73 31.28
C ALA A 410 9.63 3.17 31.65
N ASP A 411 10.20 4.16 30.95
CA ASP A 411 9.82 5.57 31.16
C ASP A 411 8.35 5.82 30.82
N PHE A 412 7.87 5.22 29.75
CA PHE A 412 6.45 5.34 29.36
C PHE A 412 5.52 4.66 30.39
N ASP A 413 5.88 3.49 30.88
CA ASP A 413 5.09 2.81 31.91
C ASP A 413 5.05 3.63 33.21
N LEU A 414 6.17 4.23 33.59
CA LEU A 414 6.23 5.16 34.71
C LEU A 414 5.39 6.43 34.44
N TYR A 415 5.48 6.98 33.22
CA TYR A 415 4.63 8.11 32.81
C TYR A 415 3.13 7.78 32.95
N LYS A 416 2.68 6.59 32.55
CA LYS A 416 1.28 6.17 32.70
C LYS A 416 0.87 6.12 34.18
N LYS A 417 1.70 5.54 35.04
CA LYS A 417 1.47 5.48 36.49
C LYS A 417 1.35 6.88 37.08
N ILE A 418 2.29 7.77 36.79
CA ILE A 418 2.27 9.16 37.28
C ILE A 418 1.03 9.91 36.78
N LYS A 419 0.69 9.76 35.51
CA LYS A 419 -0.51 10.37 34.93
C LYS A 419 -1.79 9.89 35.61
N GLY A 420 -1.84 8.62 36.00
CA GLY A 420 -2.96 8.00 36.73
C GLY A 420 -3.23 8.62 38.11
N THR A 421 -2.23 9.29 38.72
CA THR A 421 -2.40 9.98 40.01
C THR A 421 -3.20 11.29 39.92
N GLY A 422 -3.49 11.77 38.71
CA GLY A 422 -4.19 13.04 38.49
C GLY A 422 -3.34 14.29 38.74
N ILE A 423 -2.00 14.17 38.83
CA ILE A 423 -1.12 15.33 38.96
C ILE A 423 -1.26 16.27 37.76
N PHE A 424 -1.40 17.57 38.05
CA PHE A 424 -1.67 18.58 37.04
C PHE A 424 -0.38 19.14 36.42
N GLY A 425 -0.30 19.19 35.09
CA GLY A 425 0.81 19.75 34.31
C GLY A 425 1.27 18.80 33.20
N THR A 426 2.26 19.22 32.40
CA THR A 426 2.87 18.37 31.37
C THR A 426 3.96 17.51 31.97
N ILE A 427 3.67 16.23 32.14
CA ILE A 427 4.58 15.22 32.70
C ILE A 427 5.57 14.79 31.62
N ARG A 428 6.86 14.66 31.99
CA ARG A 428 7.94 14.12 31.15
C ARG A 428 8.79 13.11 31.93
N VAL A 429 8.94 11.93 31.36
CA VAL A 429 9.81 10.84 31.85
C VAL A 429 10.58 10.28 30.64
N PRO A 430 11.92 10.33 30.60
CA PRO A 430 12.81 10.94 31.58
C PRO A 430 12.58 12.45 31.69
N PRO A 431 13.09 13.09 32.77
CA PRO A 431 12.89 14.51 32.98
C PRO A 431 13.51 15.37 31.87
N GLU A 432 13.01 16.59 31.71
CA GLU A 432 13.58 17.55 30.77
C GLU A 432 15.06 17.81 31.13
N SER A 433 15.96 17.65 30.16
CA SER A 433 17.39 17.89 30.37
C SER A 433 17.68 19.37 30.58
N ILE A 434 18.44 19.69 31.61
CA ILE A 434 18.92 21.05 31.90
C ILE A 434 20.32 20.97 32.51
N ASP A 435 21.16 21.95 32.25
CA ASP A 435 22.43 22.10 32.91
C ASP A 435 22.22 22.67 34.33
N ALA A 436 22.19 21.80 35.34
CA ALA A 436 21.96 22.17 36.73
C ALA A 436 23.06 23.11 37.26
N ALA A 437 24.28 23.06 36.72
CA ALA A 437 25.38 23.92 37.13
C ALA A 437 25.17 25.38 36.73
N SER A 438 24.40 25.62 35.65
CA SER A 438 24.07 26.98 35.17
C SER A 438 22.96 27.68 35.97
N LEU A 439 22.30 26.96 36.89
CA LEU A 439 21.18 27.48 37.66
C LEU A 439 21.65 28.09 38.98
N TRP A 440 20.96 29.12 39.44
CA TRP A 440 21.19 29.73 40.75
C TRP A 440 19.96 29.61 41.64
N LEU A 441 20.18 29.39 42.96
CA LEU A 441 19.08 29.23 43.91
C LEU A 441 18.65 30.59 44.50
N ASN A 442 17.35 30.87 44.45
CA ASN A 442 16.79 31.99 45.20
C ASN A 442 16.66 31.63 46.69
N ALA A 443 17.77 31.76 47.44
CA ALA A 443 17.83 31.37 48.82
C ALA A 443 16.87 32.16 49.74
N GLY A 444 16.57 33.43 49.41
CA GLY A 444 15.58 34.23 50.12
C GLY A 444 14.17 33.64 49.99
N HIS A 445 13.76 33.32 48.77
CA HIS A 445 12.45 32.71 48.53
C HIS A 445 12.31 31.32 49.18
N VAL A 446 13.36 30.52 49.16
CA VAL A 446 13.39 29.20 49.82
C VAL A 446 13.16 29.34 51.33
N ALA A 447 13.88 30.30 51.99
CA ALA A 447 13.73 30.55 53.41
C ALA A 447 12.37 31.13 53.80
N ASP A 448 11.84 32.07 53.00
CA ASP A 448 10.54 32.70 53.25
C ASP A 448 9.37 31.69 53.22
N HIS A 449 9.52 30.58 52.47
CA HIS A 449 8.56 29.49 52.41
C HIS A 449 8.82 28.34 53.38
N GLY A 450 9.78 28.51 54.34
CA GLY A 450 10.10 27.52 55.34
C GLY A 450 10.80 26.29 54.79
N HIS A 451 11.45 26.40 53.63
CA HIS A 451 12.25 25.32 53.06
C HIS A 451 13.71 25.46 53.50
N SER A 452 14.44 24.33 53.54
CA SER A 452 15.80 24.27 54.06
C SER A 452 16.81 23.66 53.07
N ALA A 453 16.46 23.52 51.82
CA ALA A 453 17.35 22.97 50.80
C ALA A 453 18.46 23.96 50.43
N THR A 454 19.71 23.52 50.47
CA THR A 454 20.85 24.26 49.96
C THR A 454 20.91 24.25 48.45
N GLU A 455 21.72 25.13 47.86
CA GLU A 455 21.89 25.18 46.40
C GLU A 455 22.47 23.87 45.84
N ALA A 456 23.40 23.23 46.55
CA ALA A 456 23.97 21.95 46.20
C ALA A 456 22.89 20.83 46.19
N GLU A 457 22.05 20.80 47.25
CA GLU A 457 20.91 19.85 47.30
C GLU A 457 19.90 20.11 46.20
N ALA A 458 19.58 21.39 45.93
CA ALA A 458 18.63 21.73 44.88
C ALA A 458 19.12 21.30 43.47
N ARG A 459 20.41 21.45 43.16
CA ARG A 459 21.04 20.94 41.95
C ARG A 459 21.03 19.42 41.91
N SER A 460 21.33 18.74 43.00
CA SER A 460 21.24 17.27 43.11
C SER A 460 19.82 16.75 42.86
N PHE A 461 18.79 17.46 43.33
CA PHE A 461 17.39 17.08 43.04
C PHE A 461 17.06 17.16 41.53
N ILE A 462 17.68 18.07 40.79
CA ILE A 462 17.51 18.20 39.34
C ILE A 462 18.27 17.08 38.60
N GLU A 463 19.54 16.87 38.94
CA GLU A 463 20.42 15.88 38.33
C GLU A 463 19.91 14.43 38.51
N ASN A 464 19.32 14.16 39.70
CA ASN A 464 18.75 12.85 40.05
C ASN A 464 17.22 12.78 39.89
N ALA A 465 16.63 13.70 39.10
CA ALA A 465 15.20 13.71 38.93
C ALA A 465 14.71 12.44 38.19
N ILE A 466 13.58 11.92 38.63
CA ILE A 466 12.91 10.77 38.05
C ILE A 466 11.95 11.23 36.95
N PHE A 467 11.30 12.36 37.20
CA PHE A 467 10.42 12.99 36.20
C PHE A 467 10.45 14.52 36.35
N SER A 468 10.02 15.21 35.31
CA SER A 468 9.76 16.64 35.36
C SER A 468 8.31 16.96 35.06
N LEU A 469 7.83 18.10 35.54
CA LEU A 469 6.48 18.57 35.39
C LEU A 469 6.48 20.04 34.99
N LYS A 470 6.10 20.32 33.75
CA LYS A 470 5.98 21.70 33.23
C LYS A 470 4.62 22.30 33.58
N ARG A 471 4.62 23.46 34.23
CA ARG A 471 3.43 24.18 34.66
C ARG A 471 3.49 25.65 34.26
N LYS A 472 2.34 26.20 33.88
CA LYS A 472 2.17 27.64 33.67
C LYS A 472 1.48 28.22 34.90
N HIS A 473 2.15 29.19 35.52
CA HIS A 473 1.59 29.93 36.64
C HIS A 473 0.55 30.94 36.15
N TRP A 474 -0.35 31.36 37.05
CA TRP A 474 -1.40 32.34 36.72
C TRP A 474 -0.84 33.70 36.23
N THR A 475 0.39 34.06 36.65
CA THR A 475 1.14 35.25 36.17
C THR A 475 1.67 35.11 34.75
N GLY A 476 1.52 33.95 34.11
CA GLY A 476 2.09 33.65 32.80
C GLY A 476 3.47 32.98 32.84
N ALA A 477 4.17 32.99 33.97
CA ALA A 477 5.46 32.36 34.13
C ALA A 477 5.39 30.83 33.96
N VAL A 478 6.39 30.23 33.30
CA VAL A 478 6.49 28.80 33.08
C VAL A 478 7.55 28.22 33.96
N PHE A 479 7.16 27.24 34.76
CA PHE A 479 8.06 26.49 35.65
C PHE A 479 8.23 25.06 35.15
N THR A 480 9.45 24.54 35.22
CA THR A 480 9.75 23.12 35.12
C THR A 480 10.13 22.61 36.52
N ASN A 481 9.31 21.78 37.08
CA ASN A 481 9.49 21.21 38.39
C ASN A 481 10.16 19.84 38.25
N TYR A 482 11.30 19.66 38.88
CA TYR A 482 12.06 18.40 38.89
C TYR A 482 11.81 17.68 40.21
N TYR A 483 11.56 16.36 40.12
CA TYR A 483 11.25 15.53 41.28
C TYR A 483 12.18 14.33 41.35
N SER A 484 12.92 14.23 42.43
CA SER A 484 13.80 13.11 42.79
C SER A 484 13.26 12.37 44.02
N THR A 485 13.87 11.24 44.40
CA THR A 485 13.55 10.53 45.66
C THR A 485 13.87 11.33 46.90
N GLU A 486 14.78 12.30 46.82
CA GLU A 486 15.28 13.05 47.96
C GLU A 486 14.62 14.43 48.14
N GLY A 487 14.11 14.99 47.03
CA GLY A 487 13.49 16.30 47.07
C GLY A 487 13.02 16.78 45.71
N ALA A 488 12.60 18.04 45.64
CA ALA A 488 12.16 18.68 44.42
C ALA A 488 12.74 20.08 44.27
N ALA A 489 12.98 20.47 43.01
CA ALA A 489 13.41 21.81 42.64
C ALA A 489 12.53 22.37 41.54
N TYR A 490 12.06 23.61 41.68
CA TYR A 490 11.20 24.31 40.73
C TYR A 490 12.01 25.39 40.02
N VAL A 491 12.23 25.19 38.73
CA VAL A 491 13.02 26.09 37.88
C VAL A 491 12.12 27.04 37.13
N LEU A 492 12.36 28.33 37.25
CA LEU A 492 11.74 29.36 36.42
C LEU A 492 12.51 29.44 35.10
N ASN A 493 11.89 28.96 34.02
CA ASN A 493 12.55 28.74 32.73
C ASN A 493 13.14 30.03 32.11
N ALA A 494 12.55 31.19 32.39
CA ALA A 494 12.98 32.45 31.78
C ALA A 494 14.31 32.98 32.36
N ASP A 495 14.61 32.69 33.64
CA ASP A 495 15.67 33.36 34.40
C ASP A 495 16.79 32.42 34.84
N ASN A 496 16.75 31.13 34.47
CA ASN A 496 17.63 30.07 34.98
C ASN A 496 17.67 30.05 36.51
N GLU A 497 16.55 30.38 37.15
CA GLU A 497 16.40 30.51 38.59
C GLU A 497 15.75 29.27 39.17
N ILE A 498 16.40 28.62 40.14
CA ILE A 498 15.72 27.69 41.04
C ILE A 498 14.93 28.52 42.06
N ARG A 499 13.64 28.75 41.74
CA ARG A 499 12.77 29.58 42.57
C ARG A 499 12.54 29.01 43.93
N THR A 500 12.36 27.67 44.03
CA THR A 500 12.20 26.98 45.32
C THR A 500 12.74 25.56 45.22
N ALA A 501 13.26 25.07 46.34
CA ALA A 501 13.68 23.69 46.51
C ALA A 501 13.32 23.22 47.91
N PHE A 502 12.88 21.98 48.04
CA PHE A 502 12.46 21.41 49.31
C PHE A 502 12.70 19.91 49.36
N LYS A 503 12.95 19.41 50.58
CA LYS A 503 13.26 18.00 50.84
C LYS A 503 11.98 17.15 50.78
N ARG A 504 12.17 15.84 50.69
CA ARG A 504 11.10 14.85 50.54
C ARG A 504 10.05 14.88 51.66
N ASP A 505 10.46 15.11 52.90
CA ASP A 505 9.57 15.22 54.05
C ASP A 505 8.54 16.35 53.91
N GLN A 506 8.81 17.32 53.04
CA GLN A 506 7.93 18.43 52.71
C GLN A 506 7.00 18.16 51.53
N PHE A 507 7.04 16.97 50.93
CA PHE A 507 6.11 16.59 49.83
C PHE A 507 4.66 16.53 50.33
N LYS A 508 3.75 17.18 49.63
CA LYS A 508 2.32 17.27 49.95
C LYS A 508 1.42 16.89 48.80
N GLY A 509 0.18 16.49 49.12
CA GLY A 509 -0.89 16.29 48.15
C GLY A 509 -0.53 15.30 47.02
N ALA A 510 -0.79 15.67 45.80
CA ALA A 510 -0.61 14.82 44.61
C ALA A 510 0.85 14.35 44.42
N VAL A 511 1.85 15.15 44.82
CA VAL A 511 3.27 14.78 44.70
C VAL A 511 3.62 13.60 45.62
N LYS A 512 3.08 13.57 46.83
CA LYS A 512 3.26 12.45 47.74
C LYS A 512 2.67 11.16 47.16
N GLY A 513 1.45 11.23 46.60
CA GLY A 513 0.84 10.09 45.93
C GLY A 513 1.61 9.59 44.71
N VAL A 514 2.23 10.49 43.94
CA VAL A 514 3.12 10.10 42.82
C VAL A 514 4.34 9.33 43.34
N MET A 515 4.97 9.80 44.39
CA MET A 515 6.15 9.14 44.96
C MET A 515 5.81 7.76 45.52
N GLU A 516 4.68 7.61 46.19
CA GLU A 516 4.17 6.32 46.65
C GLU A 516 3.95 5.32 45.49
N VAL A 517 3.42 5.79 44.38
CA VAL A 517 3.24 4.96 43.15
C VAL A 517 4.59 4.54 42.55
N ILE A 518 5.58 5.42 42.54
CA ILE A 518 6.93 5.13 42.04
C ILE A 518 7.63 4.08 42.93
N GLU A 519 7.51 4.18 44.23
CA GLU A 519 8.19 3.30 45.20
C GLU A 519 7.53 1.92 45.27
N ASN A 520 6.21 1.86 45.27
CA ASN A 520 5.46 0.60 45.32
C ASN A 520 5.50 -0.18 44.00
N GLY A 521 5.93 0.44 42.92
CA GLY A 521 6.03 -0.14 41.59
C GLY A 521 7.41 -0.70 41.23
N LYS A 522 8.36 -0.75 42.21
CA LYS A 522 9.66 -1.39 42.04
C LYS A 522 9.62 -2.86 42.35
#